data_f47973d8a5148d87cd91350f1921386d
#
_entry.id   f47973d8a5148d87cd91350f1921386d
#
_cell.length_a   1.000
_cell.length_b   1.000
_cell.length_c   1.000
_cell.angle_alpha   90.00
_cell.angle_beta   90.00
_cell.angle_gamma   90.00
#
_symmetry.space_group_name_H-M   'P 1'
#
loop_
_entity.id
_entity.type
_entity.pdbx_description
1 polymer ?
#
loop_
_entity_poly.entity_id
_entity_poly.type
_entity_poly.pdbx_seq_one_letter_code
_entity_poly.pdbx_strand_id
1 'polypeptide(L)'
;MRYIAHRGYSIRYRDNSIEAIHEAVSRKYDGIELDIQLCATGEIVLFHDVYVDSKFVCDMNLDEVKKHNICTLKDVYEHVPEIRDTILLLDIKGNNIKIVEALIEFYKDKPTHNVTFCSFNRKLIYALPHMFQKGSTFETTFTENEFEYITRDVNAVLLHWTCLDHNFIMYCRQKDIKVYTYTHKEDKELEYMCRYNVDGIITNGLA
;
A
#
# COMPACT_ATOMS: atom_id res chain seq x y z
N MET A 1 0.34 6.51 17.01
CA MET A 1 0.71 6.77 15.61
C MET A 1 1.72 5.71 15.20
N ARG A 2 1.54 5.09 14.05
CA ARG A 2 2.37 3.98 13.53
C ARG A 2 3.29 4.50 12.44
N TYR A 3 4.47 3.89 12.29
CA TYR A 3 5.39 4.18 11.21
C TYR A 3 5.42 3.01 10.24
N ILE A 4 5.03 3.29 8.99
CA ILE A 4 4.90 2.30 7.91
C ILE A 4 6.05 2.54 6.92
N ALA A 5 6.88 1.53 6.70
CA ALA A 5 7.99 1.62 5.76
C ALA A 5 7.48 1.65 4.31
N HIS A 6 7.70 2.77 3.60
CA HIS A 6 7.29 2.97 2.22
C HIS A 6 8.15 2.13 1.29
N ARG A 7 7.54 1.12 0.65
CA ARG A 7 8.21 0.16 -0.24
C ARG A 7 9.35 -0.62 0.45
N GLY A 8 9.18 -0.88 1.77
CA GLY A 8 10.24 -1.37 2.63
C GLY A 8 11.18 -0.24 3.10
N TYR A 9 12.39 -0.57 3.59
CA TYR A 9 13.39 0.42 4.00
C TYR A 9 14.13 0.97 2.77
N SER A 10 13.41 1.80 2.00
CA SER A 10 13.83 2.28 0.67
C SER A 10 14.91 3.36 0.69
N ILE A 11 15.27 3.90 1.87
CA ILE A 11 16.38 4.87 2.00
C ILE A 11 17.77 4.27 1.69
N ARG A 12 17.92 2.93 1.82
CA ARG A 12 19.19 2.23 1.58
C ARG A 12 19.11 1.11 0.56
N TYR A 13 17.92 0.57 0.36
CA TYR A 13 17.70 -0.56 -0.53
C TYR A 13 16.76 -0.14 -1.65
N ARG A 14 16.74 -0.92 -2.71
CA ARG A 14 15.82 -0.71 -3.81
C ARG A 14 14.39 -0.84 -3.31
N ASP A 15 13.53 0.08 -3.74
CA ASP A 15 12.09 0.07 -3.51
C ASP A 15 11.49 -1.30 -3.85
N ASN A 16 10.55 -1.77 -3.02
CA ASN A 16 9.81 -3.01 -3.26
C ASN A 16 10.70 -4.27 -3.41
N SER A 17 11.92 -4.26 -2.86
CA SER A 17 12.83 -5.41 -2.87
C SER A 17 12.75 -6.25 -1.60
N ILE A 18 13.14 -7.51 -1.69
CA ILE A 18 13.21 -8.42 -0.54
C ILE A 18 14.11 -7.83 0.55
N GLU A 19 15.25 -7.24 0.17
CA GLU A 19 16.20 -6.62 1.09
C GLU A 19 15.60 -5.44 1.83
N ALA A 20 14.87 -4.56 1.11
CA ALA A 20 14.19 -3.42 1.73
C ALA A 20 13.10 -3.86 2.72
N ILE A 21 12.35 -4.90 2.38
CA ILE A 21 11.28 -5.46 3.21
C ILE A 21 11.88 -6.13 4.45
N HIS A 22 12.90 -6.96 4.29
CA HIS A 22 13.59 -7.61 5.39
C HIS A 22 14.20 -6.59 6.37
N GLU A 23 14.83 -5.54 5.86
CA GLU A 23 15.42 -4.48 6.69
C GLU A 23 14.33 -3.70 7.45
N ALA A 24 13.17 -3.42 6.84
CA ALA A 24 12.06 -2.76 7.51
C ALA A 24 11.53 -3.60 8.69
N VAL A 25 11.39 -4.92 8.50
CA VAL A 25 11.04 -5.85 9.58
C VAL A 25 12.08 -5.85 10.69
N SER A 26 13.37 -5.96 10.33
CA SER A 26 14.49 -5.97 11.28
C SER A 26 14.57 -4.71 12.11
N ARG A 27 14.21 -3.56 11.54
CA ARG A 27 14.14 -2.25 12.22
C ARG A 27 12.86 -2.04 13.01
N LYS A 28 11.94 -3.03 13.02
CA LYS A 28 10.70 -2.99 13.78
C LYS A 28 9.77 -1.82 13.39
N TYR A 29 9.66 -1.55 12.10
CA TYR A 29 8.56 -0.73 11.62
C TYR A 29 7.23 -1.37 12.00
N ASP A 30 6.22 -0.55 12.32
CA ASP A 30 4.88 -1.04 12.68
C ASP A 30 4.19 -1.72 11.50
N GLY A 31 4.59 -1.38 10.28
CA GLY A 31 4.05 -1.94 9.04
C GLY A 31 4.93 -1.63 7.84
N ILE A 32 4.54 -2.19 6.72
CA ILE A 32 5.20 -1.99 5.43
C ILE A 32 4.15 -1.69 4.37
N GLU A 33 4.41 -0.71 3.54
CA GLU A 33 3.64 -0.45 2.33
C GLU A 33 4.40 -0.98 1.13
N LEU A 34 3.70 -1.62 0.18
CA LEU A 34 4.26 -2.21 -1.04
C LEU A 34 3.35 -1.95 -2.23
N ASP A 35 3.95 -1.57 -3.35
CA ASP A 35 3.26 -1.42 -4.62
C ASP A 35 3.11 -2.77 -5.32
N ILE A 36 1.90 -3.15 -5.70
CA ILE A 36 1.63 -4.41 -6.38
C ILE A 36 0.91 -4.21 -7.71
N GLN A 37 1.24 -5.06 -8.67
CA GLN A 37 0.53 -5.13 -9.95
C GLN A 37 0.61 -6.54 -10.54
N LEU A 38 -0.16 -6.79 -11.60
CA LEU A 38 -0.22 -8.10 -12.24
C LEU A 38 0.62 -8.11 -13.51
N CYS A 39 1.53 -9.08 -13.66
CA CYS A 39 2.24 -9.30 -14.91
C CYS A 39 1.40 -10.16 -15.90
N ALA A 40 1.86 -10.29 -17.15
CA ALA A 40 1.12 -10.97 -18.20
C ALA A 40 0.82 -12.45 -17.92
N THR A 41 1.69 -13.12 -17.18
CA THR A 41 1.54 -14.53 -16.80
C THR A 41 0.70 -14.75 -15.54
N GLY A 42 0.23 -13.66 -14.88
CA GLY A 42 -0.73 -13.72 -13.78
C GLY A 42 -0.12 -13.65 -12.39
N GLU A 43 1.19 -13.49 -12.27
CA GLU A 43 1.85 -13.31 -10.98
C GLU A 43 1.68 -11.88 -10.47
N ILE A 44 1.52 -11.75 -9.15
CA ILE A 44 1.51 -10.44 -8.45
C ILE A 44 2.97 -10.04 -8.22
N VAL A 45 3.39 -8.95 -8.85
CA VAL A 45 4.77 -8.45 -8.81
C VAL A 45 4.83 -7.13 -8.05
N LEU A 46 5.99 -6.84 -7.43
CA LEU A 46 6.22 -5.66 -6.61
C LEU A 46 6.94 -4.57 -7.41
N PHE A 47 6.20 -3.61 -7.93
CA PHE A 47 6.78 -2.49 -8.67
C PHE A 47 5.81 -1.30 -8.73
N HIS A 48 6.33 -0.09 -8.56
CA HIS A 48 5.51 1.12 -8.50
C HIS A 48 5.00 1.54 -9.89
N ASP A 49 5.92 1.70 -10.86
CA ASP A 49 5.57 2.24 -12.16
C ASP A 49 4.86 1.17 -13.02
N VAL A 50 3.92 1.60 -13.84
CA VAL A 50 3.18 0.68 -14.72
C VAL A 50 4.01 0.17 -15.90
N TYR A 51 5.22 0.71 -16.08
CA TYR A 51 6.17 0.28 -17.12
C TYR A 51 7.60 0.31 -16.60
N VAL A 52 8.47 -0.50 -17.23
CA VAL A 52 9.93 -0.51 -17.04
C VAL A 52 10.59 -0.65 -18.42
N ASP A 53 11.64 0.16 -18.69
CA ASP A 53 12.34 0.18 -19.97
C ASP A 53 11.39 0.22 -21.20
N SER A 54 10.39 1.09 -21.15
CA SER A 54 9.39 1.31 -22.21
C SER A 54 8.42 0.15 -22.46
N LYS A 55 8.40 -0.91 -21.62
CA LYS A 55 7.42 -1.99 -21.68
C LYS A 55 6.51 -1.97 -20.46
N PHE A 56 5.19 -2.11 -20.67
CA PHE A 56 4.26 -2.18 -19.54
C PHE A 56 4.43 -3.49 -18.78
N VAL A 57 4.40 -3.43 -17.45
CA VAL A 57 4.54 -4.59 -16.59
C VAL A 57 3.44 -5.62 -16.84
N CYS A 58 2.22 -5.19 -17.12
CA CYS A 58 1.10 -6.08 -17.46
C CYS A 58 1.27 -6.84 -18.79
N ASP A 59 2.23 -6.44 -19.63
CA ASP A 59 2.57 -7.09 -20.92
C ASP A 59 3.85 -7.95 -20.82
N MET A 60 4.50 -7.97 -19.66
CA MET A 60 5.70 -8.76 -19.40
C MET A 60 5.32 -10.11 -18.78
N ASN A 61 5.95 -11.19 -19.26
CA ASN A 61 5.90 -12.46 -18.54
C ASN A 61 6.84 -12.44 -17.32
N LEU A 62 6.72 -13.44 -16.44
CA LEU A 62 7.49 -13.50 -15.20
C LEU A 62 9.02 -13.48 -15.43
N ASP A 63 9.51 -14.17 -16.48
CA ASP A 63 10.95 -14.21 -16.77
C ASP A 63 11.48 -12.84 -17.21
N GLU A 64 10.67 -12.06 -17.93
CA GLU A 64 10.98 -10.68 -18.30
C GLU A 64 11.01 -9.78 -17.06
N VAL A 65 9.99 -9.89 -16.20
CA VAL A 65 9.93 -9.14 -14.93
C VAL A 65 11.16 -9.41 -14.05
N LYS A 66 11.55 -10.68 -13.92
CA LYS A 66 12.72 -11.08 -13.12
C LYS A 66 14.05 -10.54 -13.67
N LYS A 67 14.18 -10.31 -14.97
CA LYS A 67 15.38 -9.67 -15.56
C LYS A 67 15.60 -8.23 -15.05
N HIS A 68 14.53 -7.56 -14.61
CA HIS A 68 14.60 -6.24 -13.99
C HIS A 68 14.77 -6.30 -12.46
N ASN A 69 15.06 -7.47 -11.88
CA ASN A 69 15.15 -7.71 -10.44
C ASN A 69 13.86 -7.33 -9.68
N ILE A 70 12.71 -7.47 -10.32
CA ILE A 70 11.40 -7.27 -9.69
C ILE A 70 10.96 -8.60 -9.07
N CYS A 71 10.68 -8.58 -7.76
CA CYS A 71 10.19 -9.76 -7.03
C CYS A 71 8.66 -9.89 -7.12
N THR A 72 8.18 -11.08 -6.81
CA THR A 72 6.74 -11.36 -6.69
C THR A 72 6.29 -11.25 -5.23
N LEU A 73 5.00 -11.07 -5.00
CA LEU A 73 4.42 -11.15 -3.66
C LEU A 73 4.65 -12.54 -3.03
N LYS A 74 4.73 -13.59 -3.85
CA LYS A 74 5.08 -14.93 -3.42
C LYS A 74 6.51 -14.99 -2.87
N ASP A 75 7.48 -14.40 -3.60
CA ASP A 75 8.87 -14.34 -3.16
C ASP A 75 8.99 -13.64 -1.79
N VAL A 76 8.20 -12.57 -1.54
CA VAL A 76 8.19 -11.89 -0.24
C VAL A 76 7.73 -12.83 0.88
N TYR A 77 6.62 -13.55 0.69
CA TYR A 77 6.08 -14.47 1.70
C TYR A 77 6.97 -15.70 1.95
N GLU A 78 7.84 -16.05 0.99
CA GLU A 78 8.81 -17.15 1.11
C GLU A 78 10.09 -16.70 1.81
N HIS A 79 10.60 -15.49 1.52
CA HIS A 79 11.90 -15.03 2.02
C HIS A 79 11.82 -14.14 3.27
N VAL A 80 10.65 -13.56 3.55
CA VAL A 80 10.41 -12.72 4.73
C VAL A 80 9.15 -13.23 5.45
N PRO A 81 9.21 -14.38 6.13
CA PRO A 81 8.03 -15.00 6.75
C PRO A 81 7.36 -14.12 7.81
N GLU A 82 8.10 -13.22 8.46
CA GLU A 82 7.61 -12.26 9.46
C GLU A 82 6.61 -11.25 8.87
N ILE A 83 6.53 -11.14 7.55
CA ILE A 83 5.55 -10.28 6.86
C ILE A 83 4.11 -10.66 7.22
N ARG A 84 3.88 -11.93 7.63
CA ARG A 84 2.56 -12.43 8.02
C ARG A 84 2.02 -11.81 9.29
N ASP A 85 2.91 -11.33 10.15
CA ASP A 85 2.57 -10.71 11.43
C ASP A 85 2.76 -9.17 11.41
N THR A 86 3.20 -8.63 10.28
CA THR A 86 3.44 -7.20 10.07
C THR A 86 2.21 -6.54 9.43
N ILE A 87 1.87 -5.32 9.81
CA ILE A 87 0.83 -4.55 9.11
C ILE A 87 1.30 -4.34 7.66
N LEU A 88 0.46 -4.72 6.71
CA LEU A 88 0.78 -4.67 5.29
C LEU A 88 -0.24 -3.81 4.55
N LEU A 89 0.23 -2.73 3.94
CA LEU A 89 -0.53 -1.92 3.02
C LEU A 89 -0.10 -2.28 1.60
N LEU A 90 -0.98 -2.90 0.82
CA LEU A 90 -0.72 -3.31 -0.56
C LEU A 90 -1.39 -2.33 -1.50
N ASP A 91 -0.60 -1.42 -2.09
CA ASP A 91 -1.12 -0.42 -3.04
C ASP A 91 -1.18 -1.00 -4.47
N ILE A 92 -2.39 -1.22 -4.95
CA ILE A 92 -2.65 -1.82 -6.25
C ILE A 92 -2.47 -0.76 -7.33
N LYS A 93 -1.48 -0.97 -8.20
CA LYS A 93 -1.16 -0.09 -9.32
C LYS A 93 -1.88 -0.50 -10.61
N GLY A 94 -2.03 0.48 -11.48
CA GLY A 94 -2.66 0.28 -12.79
C GLY A 94 -4.19 0.09 -12.75
N ASN A 95 -4.73 -0.62 -13.74
CA ASN A 95 -6.17 -0.79 -13.92
C ASN A 95 -6.60 -2.22 -14.30
N ASN A 96 -5.70 -3.19 -14.19
CA ASN A 96 -5.99 -4.58 -14.55
C ASN A 96 -6.86 -5.25 -13.50
N ILE A 97 -8.16 -5.40 -13.79
CA ILE A 97 -9.13 -5.97 -12.85
C ILE A 97 -8.85 -7.45 -12.47
N LYS A 98 -8.10 -8.18 -13.30
CA LYS A 98 -7.73 -9.57 -13.02
C LYS A 98 -6.86 -9.72 -11.76
N ILE A 99 -6.24 -8.63 -11.29
CA ILE A 99 -5.50 -8.64 -10.02
C ILE A 99 -6.39 -9.04 -8.84
N VAL A 100 -7.68 -8.73 -8.90
CA VAL A 100 -8.64 -9.11 -7.84
C VAL A 100 -8.72 -10.63 -7.70
N GLU A 101 -8.84 -11.36 -8.82
CA GLU A 101 -8.88 -12.83 -8.82
C GLU A 101 -7.54 -13.42 -8.35
N ALA A 102 -6.43 -12.84 -8.80
CA ALA A 102 -5.09 -13.25 -8.36
C ALA A 102 -4.89 -13.05 -6.84
N LEU A 103 -5.37 -11.95 -6.28
CA LEU A 103 -5.33 -11.70 -4.83
C LEU A 103 -6.21 -12.67 -4.05
N ILE A 104 -7.43 -12.97 -4.52
CA ILE A 104 -8.31 -13.96 -3.89
C ILE A 104 -7.61 -15.33 -3.85
N GLU A 105 -7.04 -15.77 -4.97
CA GLU A 105 -6.33 -17.06 -5.04
C GLU A 105 -5.06 -17.06 -4.15
N PHE A 106 -4.30 -15.96 -4.15
CA PHE A 106 -3.10 -15.84 -3.33
C PHE A 106 -3.39 -15.92 -1.83
N TYR A 107 -4.49 -15.30 -1.38
CA TYR A 107 -4.85 -15.20 0.04
C TYR A 107 -5.85 -16.26 0.52
N LYS A 108 -6.30 -17.19 -0.32
CA LYS A 108 -7.32 -18.19 0.06
C LYS A 108 -6.98 -18.98 1.34
N ASP A 109 -5.69 -19.27 1.53
CA ASP A 109 -5.18 -20.07 2.67
C ASP A 109 -4.26 -19.24 3.59
N LYS A 110 -4.32 -17.91 3.52
CA LYS A 110 -3.49 -17.00 4.30
C LYS A 110 -4.35 -16.01 5.10
N PRO A 111 -3.93 -15.65 6.31
CA PRO A 111 -4.61 -14.62 7.08
C PRO A 111 -4.49 -13.26 6.38
N THR A 112 -5.56 -12.46 6.45
CA THR A 112 -5.63 -11.11 5.87
C THR A 112 -5.95 -10.03 6.89
N HIS A 113 -6.02 -10.38 8.18
CA HIS A 113 -6.43 -9.45 9.24
C HIS A 113 -5.47 -8.25 9.42
N ASN A 114 -4.23 -8.40 8.99
CA ASN A 114 -3.19 -7.37 9.01
C ASN A 114 -2.90 -6.77 7.64
N VAL A 115 -3.65 -7.15 6.59
CA VAL A 115 -3.45 -6.70 5.21
C VAL A 115 -4.57 -5.76 4.81
N THR A 116 -4.21 -4.55 4.37
CA THR A 116 -5.14 -3.60 3.76
C THR A 116 -4.75 -3.41 2.29
N PHE A 117 -5.69 -3.69 1.40
CA PHE A 117 -5.51 -3.46 -0.04
C PHE A 117 -5.91 -2.03 -0.38
N CYS A 118 -5.00 -1.26 -0.91
CA CYS A 118 -5.16 0.16 -1.20
C CYS A 118 -5.07 0.42 -2.71
N SER A 119 -5.65 1.49 -3.19
CA SER A 119 -5.44 1.99 -4.55
C SER A 119 -6.02 3.40 -4.72
N PHE A 120 -5.43 4.17 -5.64
CA PHE A 120 -6.08 5.34 -6.25
C PHE A 120 -7.26 4.94 -7.15
N ASN A 121 -7.22 3.72 -7.68
CA ASN A 121 -8.29 3.18 -8.53
C ASN A 121 -9.38 2.52 -7.68
N ARG A 122 -10.37 3.31 -7.26
CA ARG A 122 -11.49 2.84 -6.44
C ARG A 122 -12.28 1.69 -7.07
N LYS A 123 -12.29 1.57 -8.41
CA LYS A 123 -12.95 0.45 -9.10
C LYS A 123 -12.33 -0.89 -8.70
N LEU A 124 -11.01 -0.95 -8.54
CA LEU A 124 -10.32 -2.15 -8.06
C LEU A 124 -10.68 -2.44 -6.59
N ILE A 125 -10.72 -1.40 -5.74
CA ILE A 125 -11.04 -1.52 -4.32
C ILE A 125 -12.47 -2.04 -4.12
N TYR A 126 -13.45 -1.51 -4.85
CA TYR A 126 -14.83 -1.99 -4.76
C TYR A 126 -15.05 -3.38 -5.36
N ALA A 127 -14.18 -3.84 -6.25
CA ALA A 127 -14.24 -5.19 -6.80
C ALA A 127 -13.69 -6.26 -5.83
N LEU A 128 -12.91 -5.85 -4.80
CA LEU A 128 -12.40 -6.78 -3.79
C LEU A 128 -13.54 -7.35 -2.93
N PRO A 129 -13.46 -8.62 -2.50
CA PRO A 129 -14.41 -9.22 -1.57
C PRO A 129 -14.53 -8.44 -0.25
N HIS A 130 -15.70 -8.51 0.39
CA HIS A 130 -15.94 -7.85 1.69
C HIS A 130 -15.06 -8.39 2.83
N MET A 131 -14.53 -9.59 2.70
CA MET A 131 -13.61 -10.18 3.67
C MET A 131 -12.24 -9.51 3.72
N PHE A 132 -11.87 -8.78 2.68
CA PHE A 132 -10.60 -8.04 2.61
C PHE A 132 -10.75 -6.65 3.21
N GLN A 133 -9.75 -6.21 3.97
CA GLN A 133 -9.67 -4.82 4.39
C GLN A 133 -9.27 -3.94 3.20
N LYS A 134 -10.01 -2.87 2.99
CA LYS A 134 -9.95 -2.01 1.82
C LYS A 134 -9.51 -0.61 2.19
N GLY A 135 -8.63 -0.03 1.39
CA GLY A 135 -8.19 1.35 1.53
C GLY A 135 -8.35 2.14 0.23
N SER A 136 -8.81 3.38 0.31
CA SER A 136 -8.80 4.30 -0.82
C SER A 136 -7.71 5.33 -0.66
N THR A 137 -6.91 5.54 -1.72
CA THR A 137 -5.77 6.46 -1.74
C THR A 137 -6.15 7.75 -2.48
N PHE A 138 -5.78 8.91 -1.93
CA PHE A 138 -6.17 10.21 -2.47
C PHE A 138 -5.05 11.26 -2.38
N GLU A 139 -4.99 12.10 -3.40
CA GLU A 139 -4.17 13.33 -3.47
C GLU A 139 -5.05 14.57 -3.62
N THR A 140 -6.19 14.59 -2.96
CA THR A 140 -7.15 15.70 -3.00
C THR A 140 -7.82 15.88 -1.64
N THR A 141 -8.36 17.08 -1.42
CA THR A 141 -9.22 17.39 -0.28
C THR A 141 -10.69 17.18 -0.64
N PHE A 142 -11.54 17.05 0.37
CA PHE A 142 -12.97 16.79 0.21
C PHE A 142 -13.81 17.77 1.00
N THR A 143 -14.99 18.09 0.49
CA THR A 143 -16.02 18.79 1.24
C THR A 143 -16.76 17.79 2.16
N GLU A 144 -17.37 18.29 3.23
CA GLU A 144 -18.09 17.44 4.19
C GLU A 144 -19.20 16.60 3.53
N ASN A 145 -19.83 17.12 2.48
CA ASN A 145 -20.86 16.41 1.72
C ASN A 145 -20.34 15.18 0.95
N GLU A 146 -19.04 15.11 0.72
CA GLU A 146 -18.40 14.00 0.00
C GLU A 146 -17.91 12.89 0.95
N PHE A 147 -17.73 13.18 2.24
CA PHE A 147 -17.11 12.26 3.21
C PHE A 147 -17.73 10.87 3.21
N GLU A 148 -19.06 10.78 3.29
CA GLU A 148 -19.76 9.50 3.27
C GLU A 148 -19.54 8.74 1.96
N TYR A 149 -19.58 9.43 0.84
CA TYR A 149 -19.41 8.80 -0.47
C TYR A 149 -18.00 8.26 -0.70
N ILE A 150 -16.97 9.02 -0.32
CA ILE A 150 -15.57 8.61 -0.55
C ILE A 150 -15.09 7.53 0.41
N THR A 151 -15.73 7.42 1.59
CA THR A 151 -15.37 6.42 2.62
C THR A 151 -16.27 5.18 2.61
N ARG A 152 -17.22 5.10 1.68
CA ARG A 152 -18.13 3.96 1.58
C ARG A 152 -17.35 2.67 1.33
N ASP A 153 -17.67 1.62 2.10
CA ASP A 153 -17.11 0.25 1.98
C ASP A 153 -15.58 0.17 2.05
N VAL A 154 -14.92 1.11 2.76
CA VAL A 154 -13.49 1.04 3.03
C VAL A 154 -13.20 1.05 4.54
N ASN A 155 -12.08 0.42 4.92
CA ASN A 155 -11.59 0.32 6.29
C ASN A 155 -10.48 1.34 6.58
N ALA A 156 -9.89 1.89 5.51
CA ALA A 156 -8.84 2.88 5.60
C ALA A 156 -8.92 3.92 4.47
N VAL A 157 -8.35 5.09 4.74
CA VAL A 157 -8.02 6.09 3.73
C VAL A 157 -6.54 6.45 3.82
N LEU A 158 -5.90 6.60 2.67
CA LEU A 158 -4.52 7.03 2.56
C LEU A 158 -4.51 8.41 1.91
N LEU A 159 -4.02 9.43 2.62
CA LEU A 159 -4.02 10.81 2.16
C LEU A 159 -2.60 11.31 1.92
N HIS A 160 -2.38 11.97 0.79
CA HIS A 160 -1.18 12.78 0.64
C HIS A 160 -1.12 13.82 1.77
N TRP A 161 0.04 14.04 2.35
CA TRP A 161 0.18 14.86 3.56
C TRP A 161 -0.30 16.30 3.39
N THR A 162 -0.26 16.86 2.17
CA THR A 162 -0.81 18.19 1.87
C THR A 162 -2.34 18.26 1.87
N CYS A 163 -2.99 17.10 1.88
CA CYS A 163 -4.46 16.96 1.84
C CYS A 163 -5.06 16.59 3.21
N LEU A 164 -4.26 16.63 4.28
CA LEU A 164 -4.74 16.36 5.63
C LEU A 164 -5.73 17.44 6.10
N ASP A 165 -6.87 17.00 6.59
CA ASP A 165 -7.95 17.85 7.09
C ASP A 165 -8.49 17.31 8.43
N HIS A 166 -8.61 18.18 9.44
CA HIS A 166 -9.05 17.77 10.76
C HIS A 166 -10.49 17.23 10.79
N ASN A 167 -11.41 17.87 10.05
CA ASN A 167 -12.81 17.45 10.04
C ASN A 167 -12.95 16.09 9.37
N PHE A 168 -12.24 15.87 8.27
CA PHE A 168 -12.25 14.58 7.59
C PHE A 168 -11.63 13.46 8.46
N ILE A 169 -10.52 13.72 9.12
CA ILE A 169 -9.88 12.76 10.04
C ILE A 169 -10.80 12.43 11.22
N MET A 170 -11.48 13.42 11.79
CA MET A 170 -12.46 13.20 12.85
C MET A 170 -13.65 12.37 12.36
N TYR A 171 -14.16 12.64 11.17
CA TYR A 171 -15.21 11.85 10.54
C TYR A 171 -14.78 10.39 10.36
N CYS A 172 -13.61 10.15 9.78
CA CYS A 172 -13.07 8.79 9.62
C CYS A 172 -12.98 8.04 10.95
N ARG A 173 -12.49 8.72 12.00
CA ARG A 173 -12.39 8.13 13.34
C ARG A 173 -13.77 7.76 13.93
N GLN A 174 -14.80 8.60 13.75
CA GLN A 174 -16.16 8.29 14.19
C GLN A 174 -16.75 7.07 13.48
N LYS A 175 -16.28 6.77 12.28
CA LYS A 175 -16.68 5.61 11.46
C LYS A 175 -15.76 4.40 11.60
N ASP A 176 -14.78 4.44 12.51
CA ASP A 176 -13.72 3.42 12.68
C ASP A 176 -12.91 3.16 11.40
N ILE A 177 -12.72 4.20 10.59
CA ILE A 177 -11.90 4.17 9.37
C ILE A 177 -10.51 4.66 9.72
N LYS A 178 -9.47 3.88 9.41
CA LYS A 178 -8.08 4.23 9.67
C LYS A 178 -7.60 5.30 8.69
N VAL A 179 -6.82 6.24 9.19
CA VAL A 179 -6.22 7.29 8.35
C VAL A 179 -4.71 7.13 8.35
N TYR A 180 -4.16 6.85 7.17
CA TYR A 180 -2.72 6.87 6.92
C TYR A 180 -2.36 8.08 6.07
N THR A 181 -1.15 8.61 6.25
CA THR A 181 -0.64 9.71 5.41
C THR A 181 0.68 9.34 4.76
N TYR A 182 0.92 9.84 3.55
CA TYR A 182 2.10 9.55 2.73
C TYR A 182 2.58 10.80 1.98
N THR A 183 3.80 10.87 1.54
CA THR A 183 4.95 10.08 1.92
C THR A 183 5.90 10.99 2.66
N HIS A 184 6.28 10.62 3.88
CA HIS A 184 7.32 11.34 4.60
C HIS A 184 8.69 11.07 3.98
N LYS A 185 9.41 12.14 3.65
CA LYS A 185 10.76 12.14 3.09
C LYS A 185 11.72 13.03 3.86
N GLU A 186 11.20 14.12 4.44
CA GLU A 186 11.96 15.16 5.12
C GLU A 186 11.33 15.52 6.47
N ASP A 187 12.16 15.97 7.43
CA ASP A 187 11.73 16.31 8.80
C ASP A 187 10.59 17.32 8.84
N LYS A 188 10.54 18.28 7.91
CA LYS A 188 9.45 19.28 7.85
C LYS A 188 8.10 18.68 7.47
N GLU A 189 8.07 17.68 6.64
CA GLU A 189 6.86 16.93 6.31
C GLU A 189 6.38 16.13 7.54
N LEU A 190 7.30 15.49 8.27
CA LEU A 190 6.99 14.78 9.51
C LEU A 190 6.44 15.74 10.58
N GLU A 191 7.07 16.90 10.77
CA GLU A 191 6.58 17.94 11.68
C GLU A 191 5.16 18.37 11.33
N TYR A 192 4.84 18.51 10.04
CA TYR A 192 3.51 18.84 9.57
C TYR A 192 2.50 17.74 9.84
N MET A 193 2.82 16.50 9.44
CA MET A 193 1.95 15.34 9.62
C MET A 193 1.64 15.07 11.10
N CYS A 194 2.60 15.30 12.00
CA CYS A 194 2.44 15.12 13.45
C CYS A 194 1.43 16.10 14.10
N ARG A 195 1.01 17.15 13.39
CA ARG A 195 -0.07 18.06 13.85
C ARG A 195 -1.46 17.42 13.73
N TYR A 196 -1.56 16.35 12.94
CA TYR A 196 -2.80 15.63 12.70
C TYR A 196 -2.80 14.30 13.45
N ASN A 197 -3.95 13.94 13.97
CA ASN A 197 -4.11 12.69 14.72
C ASN A 197 -4.44 11.53 13.77
N VAL A 198 -3.47 11.15 12.92
CA VAL A 198 -3.57 10.03 11.99
C VAL A 198 -3.18 8.70 12.66
N ASP A 199 -3.62 7.57 12.11
CA ASP A 199 -3.30 6.24 12.60
C ASP A 199 -1.87 5.83 12.25
N GLY A 200 -1.36 6.28 11.10
CA GLY A 200 0.03 6.00 10.70
C GLY A 200 0.57 6.92 9.62
N ILE A 201 1.90 6.96 9.56
CA ILE A 201 2.68 7.72 8.57
C ILE A 201 3.48 6.74 7.72
N ILE A 202 3.31 6.82 6.40
CA ILE A 202 4.09 6.07 5.42
C ILE A 202 5.36 6.88 5.13
N THR A 203 6.53 6.28 5.39
CA THR A 203 7.83 6.97 5.39
C THR A 203 8.91 6.21 4.62
N ASN A 204 9.77 6.93 3.90
CA ASN A 204 10.94 6.34 3.24
C ASN A 204 12.00 5.88 4.23
N GLY A 205 12.05 6.49 5.41
CA GLY A 205 12.94 6.10 6.49
C GLY A 205 12.84 7.07 7.66
N LEU A 206 13.02 6.53 8.86
CA LEU A 206 13.30 7.32 10.06
C LEU A 206 14.82 7.25 10.26
N ALA A 207 15.44 8.38 10.54
CA ALA A 207 16.86 8.46 10.79
C ALA A 207 17.28 7.71 12.06
#